data_48f37c13bc772d80c5247b89907b8301
#
_entry.id   48f37c13bc772d80c5247b89907b8301
#
_cell.length_a   1.000
_cell.length_b   1.000
_cell.length_c   1.000
_cell.angle_alpha   90.00
_cell.angle_beta   90.00
_cell.angle_gamma   90.00
#
_symmetry.space_group_name_H-M   'P 1'
#
loop_
_entity.id
_entity.type
_entity.pdbx_description
1 polymer ?
#
loop_
_entity_poly.entity_id
_entity_poly.type
_entity_poly.pdbx_seq_one_letter_code
_entity_poly.pdbx_strand_id
1 'polypeptide(L)'
;VAEALGIGRRSGAKVHFSHFRTDESTAGRVRERTELIDKAINEGIDISLELYPYPTGSTFPLSFLPSYAHEGGPEAIMQRLENPQERKKLSDYLDNDYPRPIRDAVFSYVPLNPDLEGKSLPQVASERGTTLGTTLCDMLLENKAQVGYWGSPPVSVSAWDQVNRDAMELLSRPDYMVGSDSIPLGNYPHPRAYGTFPRIIGRFQRKYNVMKLE
;
A
#
# COMPACT_ATOMS: atom_id res chain seq x y z
N VAL A 1 4.55 -6.61 12.30
CA VAL A 1 4.00 -7.90 12.74
C VAL A 1 4.38 -8.16 14.19
N ALA A 2 5.67 -8.31 14.53
CA ALA A 2 6.11 -8.67 15.88
C ALA A 2 5.56 -7.77 17.00
N GLU A 3 5.50 -6.46 16.79
CA GLU A 3 4.95 -5.51 17.75
C GLU A 3 3.47 -5.74 18.05
N ALA A 4 2.63 -5.87 16.99
CA ALA A 4 1.20 -6.13 17.14
C ALA A 4 0.94 -7.47 17.85
N LEU A 5 1.71 -8.52 17.51
CA LEU A 5 1.65 -9.80 18.22
C LEU A 5 2.08 -9.68 19.68
N GLY A 6 3.09 -8.84 19.97
CA GLY A 6 3.52 -8.51 21.33
C GLY A 6 2.42 -7.82 22.15
N ILE A 7 1.63 -6.94 21.51
CA ILE A 7 0.46 -6.32 22.14
C ILE A 7 -0.59 -7.39 22.45
N GLY A 8 -0.95 -8.22 21.47
CA GLY A 8 -1.91 -9.32 21.66
C GLY A 8 -1.53 -10.24 22.82
N ARG A 9 -0.24 -10.66 22.91
CA ARG A 9 0.26 -11.50 23.99
C ARG A 9 0.10 -10.87 25.38
N ARG A 10 0.37 -9.57 25.49
CA ARG A 10 0.34 -8.87 26.80
C ARG A 10 -1.06 -8.45 27.23
N SER A 11 -1.94 -8.15 26.30
CA SER A 11 -3.27 -7.60 26.59
C SER A 11 -4.41 -8.62 26.49
N GLY A 12 -4.19 -9.75 25.82
CA GLY A 12 -5.26 -10.68 25.44
C GLY A 12 -6.18 -10.14 24.32
N ALA A 13 -5.83 -9.02 23.71
CA ALA A 13 -6.61 -8.44 22.62
C ALA A 13 -6.51 -9.29 21.36
N LYS A 14 -7.61 -9.36 20.61
CA LYS A 14 -7.63 -9.91 19.25
C LYS A 14 -6.76 -9.05 18.33
N VAL A 15 -6.06 -9.68 17.39
CA VAL A 15 -5.18 -9.00 16.45
C VAL A 15 -5.72 -9.21 15.03
N HIS A 16 -5.91 -8.12 14.31
CA HIS A 16 -6.27 -8.17 12.90
C HIS A 16 -5.18 -7.53 12.05
N PHE A 17 -4.73 -8.25 11.01
CA PHE A 17 -3.78 -7.72 10.02
C PHE A 17 -4.50 -7.40 8.73
N SER A 18 -4.67 -6.12 8.45
CA SER A 18 -5.22 -5.64 7.19
C SER A 18 -4.20 -5.75 6.04
N HIS A 19 -4.68 -6.05 4.84
CA HIS A 19 -3.94 -6.20 3.57
C HIS A 19 -2.61 -6.97 3.68
N PHE A 20 -2.57 -8.02 4.52
CA PHE A 20 -1.39 -8.84 4.74
C PHE A 20 -1.21 -9.85 3.60
N ARG A 21 -0.22 -9.63 2.75
CA ARG A 21 0.03 -10.42 1.55
C ARG A 21 1.51 -10.38 1.15
N THR A 22 1.90 -11.20 0.17
CA THR A 22 3.18 -11.06 -0.51
C THR A 22 3.16 -9.89 -1.50
N ASP A 23 4.32 -9.41 -1.85
CA ASP A 23 4.59 -8.44 -2.91
C ASP A 23 5.66 -9.00 -3.86
N GLU A 24 6.10 -8.22 -4.84
CA GLU A 24 7.14 -8.66 -5.78
C GLU A 24 8.42 -9.14 -5.08
N SER A 25 8.83 -8.48 -4.00
CA SER A 25 10.06 -8.80 -3.27
C SER A 25 9.94 -10.07 -2.42
N THR A 26 8.71 -10.49 -2.11
CA THR A 26 8.38 -11.65 -1.26
C THR A 26 7.59 -12.73 -1.99
N ALA A 27 7.45 -12.63 -3.31
CA ALA A 27 6.73 -13.58 -4.14
C ALA A 27 7.25 -15.02 -3.96
N GLY A 28 6.33 -15.97 -3.74
CA GLY A 28 6.63 -17.37 -3.48
C GLY A 28 7.08 -17.69 -2.04
N ARG A 29 7.11 -16.69 -1.14
CA ARG A 29 7.58 -16.87 0.25
C ARG A 29 6.44 -16.78 1.27
N VAL A 30 5.29 -17.40 0.97
CA VAL A 30 4.10 -17.36 1.85
C VAL A 30 4.42 -17.89 3.24
N ARG A 31 5.09 -19.04 3.35
CA ARG A 31 5.45 -19.65 4.66
C ARG A 31 6.31 -18.72 5.51
N GLU A 32 7.36 -18.15 4.92
CA GLU A 32 8.24 -17.20 5.61
C GLU A 32 7.45 -15.97 6.10
N ARG A 33 6.51 -15.52 5.27
CA ARG A 33 5.65 -14.38 5.58
C ARG A 33 4.69 -14.63 6.75
N THR A 34 4.16 -15.85 6.85
CA THR A 34 3.17 -16.22 7.88
C THR A 34 3.77 -16.86 9.14
N GLU A 35 5.05 -17.20 9.17
CA GLU A 35 5.69 -17.95 10.25
C GLU A 35 5.42 -17.38 11.65
N LEU A 36 5.58 -16.07 11.83
CA LEU A 36 5.32 -15.41 13.12
C LEU A 36 3.83 -15.43 13.51
N ILE A 37 2.95 -15.38 12.50
CA ILE A 37 1.49 -15.45 12.69
C ILE A 37 1.10 -16.86 13.11
N ASP A 38 1.59 -17.87 12.40
CA ASP A 38 1.30 -19.28 12.70
C ASP A 38 1.77 -19.66 14.10
N LYS A 39 2.95 -19.18 14.49
CA LYS A 39 3.46 -19.34 15.86
C LYS A 39 2.53 -18.70 16.90
N ALA A 40 2.08 -17.48 16.64
CA ALA A 40 1.22 -16.75 17.57
C ALA A 40 -0.19 -17.38 17.69
N ILE A 41 -0.74 -17.90 16.59
CA ILE A 41 -2.00 -18.68 16.60
C ILE A 41 -1.82 -19.93 17.47
N ASN A 42 -0.71 -20.67 17.32
CA ASN A 42 -0.41 -21.84 18.13
C ASN A 42 -0.19 -21.52 19.62
N GLU A 43 0.19 -20.29 19.95
CA GLU A 43 0.27 -19.75 21.33
C GLU A 43 -1.11 -19.35 21.88
N GLY A 44 -2.19 -19.44 21.07
CA GLY A 44 -3.56 -19.14 21.46
C GLY A 44 -3.99 -17.69 21.27
N ILE A 45 -3.24 -16.90 20.51
CA ILE A 45 -3.65 -15.53 20.16
C ILE A 45 -4.74 -15.60 19.07
N ASP A 46 -5.86 -14.92 19.29
CA ASP A 46 -6.94 -14.79 18.32
C ASP A 46 -6.52 -13.81 17.22
N ILE A 47 -6.21 -14.36 16.04
CA ILE A 47 -5.70 -13.59 14.90
C ILE A 47 -6.62 -13.79 13.69
N SER A 48 -6.88 -12.70 13.00
CA SER A 48 -7.52 -12.70 11.68
C SER A 48 -6.73 -11.85 10.69
N LEU A 49 -6.82 -12.18 9.42
CA LEU A 49 -6.09 -11.50 8.36
C LEU A 49 -7.04 -11.20 7.18
N GLU A 50 -6.72 -10.17 6.42
CA GLU A 50 -7.39 -9.90 5.15
C GLU A 50 -6.41 -9.52 4.05
N LEU A 51 -6.84 -9.72 2.82
CA LEU A 51 -6.16 -9.20 1.64
C LEU A 51 -7.14 -8.89 0.51
N TYR A 52 -6.69 -8.11 -0.45
CA TYR A 52 -7.33 -7.91 -1.75
C TYR A 52 -6.51 -8.57 -2.87
N PRO A 53 -7.18 -9.11 -3.92
CA PRO A 53 -6.54 -9.95 -4.94
C PRO A 53 -5.87 -9.12 -6.05
N TYR A 54 -5.04 -8.15 -5.67
CA TYR A 54 -4.26 -7.34 -6.60
C TYR A 54 -2.81 -7.25 -6.13
N PRO A 55 -1.83 -7.35 -7.05
CA PRO A 55 -0.42 -7.29 -6.70
C PRO A 55 0.08 -5.88 -6.36
N THR A 56 -0.73 -4.87 -6.61
CA THR A 56 -0.45 -3.46 -6.30
C THR A 56 -1.32 -2.96 -5.17
N GLY A 57 -0.99 -1.80 -4.61
CA GLY A 57 -1.75 -1.13 -3.57
C GLY A 57 -2.02 0.32 -3.91
N SER A 58 -2.92 0.95 -3.15
CA SER A 58 -3.23 2.37 -3.22
C SER A 58 -3.26 2.95 -1.82
N THR A 59 -2.69 4.14 -1.66
CA THR A 59 -2.67 4.89 -0.39
C THR A 59 -2.38 6.37 -0.63
N PHE A 60 -2.03 7.09 0.42
CA PHE A 60 -1.66 8.51 0.36
C PHE A 60 -0.14 8.68 0.46
N PRO A 61 0.50 9.52 -0.39
CA PRO A 61 1.95 9.72 -0.40
C PRO A 61 2.53 10.27 0.90
N LEU A 62 1.70 10.74 1.82
CA LEU A 62 2.13 11.05 3.19
C LEU A 62 2.89 9.89 3.82
N SER A 63 2.55 8.63 3.47
CA SER A 63 3.24 7.43 3.96
C SER A 63 4.70 7.32 3.51
N PHE A 64 5.14 8.14 2.55
CA PHE A 64 6.53 8.20 2.12
C PHE A 64 7.40 9.12 2.99
N LEU A 65 6.77 10.04 3.73
CA LEU A 65 7.49 10.97 4.58
C LEU A 65 8.16 10.25 5.77
N PRO A 66 9.31 10.73 6.25
CA PRO A 66 9.98 10.15 7.41
C PRO A 66 9.13 10.31 8.68
N SER A 67 9.33 9.42 9.65
CA SER A 67 8.50 9.36 10.87
C SER A 67 8.42 10.71 11.62
N TYR A 68 9.51 11.46 11.70
CA TYR A 68 9.50 12.76 12.38
C TYR A 68 8.55 13.78 11.73
N ALA A 69 8.29 13.63 10.41
CA ALA A 69 7.39 14.54 9.70
C ALA A 69 5.93 14.41 10.17
N HIS A 70 5.56 13.26 10.74
CA HIS A 70 4.21 12.99 11.25
C HIS A 70 3.99 13.44 12.70
N GLU A 71 5.05 13.80 13.42
CA GLU A 71 4.95 14.29 14.79
C GLU A 71 4.16 15.61 14.85
N GLY A 72 3.18 15.66 15.72
CA GLY A 72 2.25 16.80 15.85
C GLY A 72 1.03 16.75 14.93
N GLY A 73 0.88 15.69 14.12
CA GLY A 73 -0.32 15.45 13.32
C GLY A 73 -0.39 16.25 12.00
N PRO A 74 -1.57 16.31 11.36
CA PRO A 74 -1.74 16.87 10.01
C PRO A 74 -1.32 18.32 9.87
N GLU A 75 -1.64 19.16 10.84
CA GLU A 75 -1.27 20.58 10.85
C GLU A 75 0.24 20.78 10.88
N ALA A 76 0.94 19.97 11.66
CA ALA A 76 2.40 20.02 11.74
C ALA A 76 3.07 19.55 10.44
N ILE A 77 2.49 18.56 9.75
CA ILE A 77 2.95 18.15 8.41
C ILE A 77 2.86 19.33 7.45
N MET A 78 1.72 20.01 7.41
CA MET A 78 1.52 21.18 6.53
C MET A 78 2.51 22.30 6.85
N GLN A 79 2.71 22.63 8.12
CA GLN A 79 3.70 23.65 8.55
C GLN A 79 5.12 23.30 8.08
N ARG A 80 5.51 22.01 8.14
CA ARG A 80 6.83 21.55 7.62
C ARG A 80 6.91 21.68 6.11
N LEU A 81 5.84 21.36 5.39
CA LEU A 81 5.78 21.52 3.93
C LEU A 81 5.78 22.99 3.50
N GLU A 82 5.18 23.88 4.27
CA GLU A 82 5.19 25.34 4.05
C GLU A 82 6.57 25.96 4.32
N ASN A 83 7.31 25.42 5.28
CA ASN A 83 8.67 25.88 5.59
C ASN A 83 9.67 25.43 4.52
N PRO A 84 10.32 26.35 3.78
CA PRO A 84 11.23 25.97 2.68
C PRO A 84 12.41 25.09 3.11
N GLN A 85 12.93 25.28 4.33
CA GLN A 85 14.06 24.50 4.83
C GLN A 85 13.65 23.09 5.20
N GLU A 86 12.53 22.92 5.89
CA GLU A 86 11.97 21.62 6.23
C GLU A 86 11.51 20.87 4.97
N ARG A 87 10.83 21.56 4.05
CA ARG A 87 10.43 20.96 2.76
C ARG A 87 11.62 20.46 1.97
N LYS A 88 12.73 21.21 1.96
CA LYS A 88 13.96 20.73 1.32
C LYS A 88 14.49 19.46 1.97
N LYS A 89 14.50 19.36 3.29
CA LYS A 89 14.92 18.12 4.00
C LYS A 89 14.04 16.93 3.63
N LEU A 90 12.72 17.13 3.56
CA LEU A 90 11.77 16.10 3.15
C LEU A 90 12.00 15.66 1.70
N SER A 91 12.22 16.61 0.80
CA SER A 91 12.56 16.34 -0.60
C SER A 91 13.89 15.56 -0.72
N ASP A 92 14.94 15.99 -0.03
CA ASP A 92 16.24 15.30 -0.05
C ASP A 92 16.13 13.86 0.50
N TYR A 93 15.33 13.65 1.55
CA TYR A 93 15.06 12.32 2.07
C TYR A 93 14.34 11.43 1.04
N LEU A 94 13.33 11.95 0.36
CA LEU A 94 12.58 11.21 -0.65
C LEU A 94 13.44 10.85 -1.87
N ASP A 95 14.36 11.73 -2.25
CA ASP A 95 15.22 11.52 -3.41
C ASP A 95 16.41 10.57 -3.11
N ASN A 96 16.92 10.54 -1.87
CA ASN A 96 18.18 9.86 -1.56
C ASN A 96 18.08 8.74 -0.53
N ASP A 97 17.22 8.88 0.48
CA ASP A 97 17.20 8.01 1.66
C ASP A 97 15.97 7.13 1.77
N TYR A 98 14.90 7.42 1.01
CA TYR A 98 13.68 6.61 1.07
C TYR A 98 13.94 5.19 0.52
N PRO A 99 13.63 4.13 1.30
CA PRO A 99 14.08 2.77 1.02
C PRO A 99 13.40 2.09 -0.18
N ARG A 100 12.41 2.73 -0.79
CA ARG A 100 11.66 2.21 -1.94
C ARG A 100 11.61 3.24 -3.07
N PRO A 101 11.61 2.81 -4.34
CA PRO A 101 11.46 3.75 -5.44
C PRO A 101 10.08 4.43 -5.43
N ILE A 102 10.04 5.75 -5.19
CA ILE A 102 8.78 6.52 -5.29
C ILE A 102 8.37 6.77 -6.74
N ARG A 103 9.27 6.47 -7.68
CA ARG A 103 9.04 6.62 -9.14
C ARG A 103 7.84 5.84 -9.66
N ASP A 104 7.43 4.78 -8.97
CA ASP A 104 6.34 3.91 -9.41
C ASP A 104 4.94 4.42 -8.99
N ALA A 105 4.89 5.58 -8.34
CA ALA A 105 3.62 6.18 -7.94
C ALA A 105 2.89 6.78 -9.15
N VAL A 106 1.62 6.39 -9.32
CA VAL A 106 0.67 6.99 -10.27
C VAL A 106 -0.41 7.69 -9.46
N PHE A 107 -0.66 8.96 -9.74
CA PHE A 107 -1.63 9.74 -8.99
C PHE A 107 -3.06 9.30 -9.29
N SER A 108 -3.81 8.96 -8.25
CA SER A 108 -5.21 8.52 -8.36
C SER A 108 -6.20 9.60 -7.98
N TYR A 109 -5.76 10.53 -7.14
CA TYR A 109 -6.58 11.61 -6.60
C TYR A 109 -5.72 12.86 -6.34
N VAL A 110 -6.04 13.94 -7.02
CA VAL A 110 -5.35 15.24 -6.92
C VAL A 110 -6.41 16.36 -6.99
N PRO A 111 -7.11 16.65 -5.89
CA PRO A 111 -8.37 17.42 -5.92
C PRO A 111 -8.25 18.86 -6.44
N LEU A 112 -7.11 19.53 -6.25
CA LEU A 112 -6.90 20.89 -6.74
C LEU A 112 -6.20 20.92 -8.11
N ASN A 113 -5.70 19.78 -8.59
CA ASN A 113 -5.05 19.64 -9.89
C ASN A 113 -5.48 18.33 -10.59
N PRO A 114 -6.77 18.13 -10.89
CA PRO A 114 -7.27 16.84 -11.38
C PRO A 114 -6.66 16.38 -12.71
N ASP A 115 -6.09 17.29 -13.50
CA ASP A 115 -5.37 16.97 -14.74
C ASP A 115 -4.07 16.16 -14.52
N LEU A 116 -3.60 16.08 -13.27
CA LEU A 116 -2.46 15.25 -12.87
C LEU A 116 -2.86 13.81 -12.56
N GLU A 117 -4.14 13.53 -12.37
CA GLU A 117 -4.61 12.18 -12.11
C GLU A 117 -4.35 11.28 -13.33
N GLY A 118 -3.85 10.07 -13.07
CA GLY A 118 -3.40 9.13 -14.10
C GLY A 118 -1.95 9.34 -14.56
N LYS A 119 -1.31 10.46 -14.22
CA LYS A 119 0.12 10.66 -14.51
C LYS A 119 0.98 9.98 -13.42
N SER A 120 2.17 9.51 -13.83
CA SER A 120 3.16 9.04 -12.88
C SER A 120 3.95 10.21 -12.27
N LEU A 121 4.50 9.99 -11.07
CA LEU A 121 5.36 10.99 -10.42
C LEU A 121 6.54 11.43 -11.31
N PRO A 122 7.26 10.52 -12.04
CA PRO A 122 8.31 10.95 -12.97
C PRO A 122 7.80 11.82 -14.12
N GLN A 123 6.61 11.57 -14.65
CA GLN A 123 6.03 12.43 -15.67
C GLN A 123 5.79 13.85 -15.15
N VAL A 124 5.19 13.98 -13.98
CA VAL A 124 4.93 15.28 -13.36
C VAL A 124 6.24 16.00 -13.02
N ALA A 125 7.22 15.28 -12.48
CA ALA A 125 8.54 15.82 -12.16
C ALA A 125 9.25 16.35 -13.43
N SER A 126 9.21 15.59 -14.52
CA SER A 126 9.76 16.02 -15.83
C SER A 126 9.07 17.26 -16.37
N GLU A 127 7.73 17.31 -16.31
CA GLU A 127 6.94 18.47 -16.77
C GLU A 127 7.26 19.74 -15.94
N ARG A 128 7.56 19.58 -14.65
CA ARG A 128 7.89 20.67 -13.73
C ARG A 128 9.39 21.03 -13.72
N GLY A 129 10.24 20.18 -14.30
CA GLY A 129 11.71 20.37 -14.28
C GLY A 129 12.30 20.25 -12.85
N THR A 130 11.73 19.38 -12.00
CA THR A 130 12.11 19.21 -10.59
C THR A 130 12.45 17.74 -10.29
N THR A 131 12.99 17.47 -9.10
CA THR A 131 13.23 16.10 -8.63
C THR A 131 11.93 15.42 -8.23
N LEU A 132 11.95 14.08 -8.05
CA LEU A 132 10.79 13.32 -7.58
C LEU A 132 10.34 13.77 -6.19
N GLY A 133 11.31 13.94 -5.27
CA GLY A 133 11.05 14.39 -3.90
C GLY A 133 10.49 15.81 -3.85
N THR A 134 11.05 16.73 -4.63
CA THR A 134 10.55 18.11 -4.72
C THR A 134 9.13 18.11 -5.27
N THR A 135 8.89 17.42 -6.39
CA THR A 135 7.57 17.32 -6.99
C THR A 135 6.54 16.80 -6.00
N LEU A 136 6.87 15.73 -5.27
CA LEU A 136 5.94 15.14 -4.32
C LEU A 136 5.62 16.07 -3.14
N CYS A 137 6.65 16.74 -2.59
CA CYS A 137 6.45 17.73 -1.52
C CYS A 137 5.58 18.91 -2.00
N ASP A 138 5.81 19.41 -3.21
CA ASP A 138 5.02 20.50 -3.78
C ASP A 138 3.56 20.06 -4.02
N MET A 139 3.35 18.87 -4.55
CA MET A 139 2.00 18.32 -4.74
C MET A 139 1.25 18.13 -3.42
N LEU A 140 1.94 17.65 -2.38
CA LEU A 140 1.35 17.54 -1.04
C LEU A 140 0.98 18.91 -0.49
N LEU A 141 1.85 19.91 -0.65
CA LEU A 141 1.57 21.28 -0.21
C LEU A 141 0.41 21.90 -0.99
N GLU A 142 0.45 21.88 -2.31
CA GLU A 142 -0.57 22.42 -3.22
C GLU A 142 -1.95 21.84 -2.94
N ASN A 143 -2.04 20.55 -2.62
CA ASN A 143 -3.30 19.83 -2.42
C ASN A 143 -3.62 19.59 -0.94
N LYS A 144 -3.02 20.34 -0.02
CA LYS A 144 -3.28 20.26 1.44
C LYS A 144 -3.18 18.81 1.95
N ALA A 145 -2.14 18.11 1.53
CA ALA A 145 -1.87 16.69 1.81
C ALA A 145 -2.94 15.70 1.30
N GLN A 146 -3.92 16.16 0.53
CA GLN A 146 -4.99 15.32 -0.03
C GLN A 146 -4.61 14.80 -1.41
N VAL A 147 -3.57 13.98 -1.48
CA VAL A 147 -3.12 13.33 -2.71
C VAL A 147 -3.19 11.83 -2.53
N GLY A 148 -3.83 11.14 -3.45
CA GLY A 148 -3.87 9.68 -3.52
C GLY A 148 -2.97 9.14 -4.63
N TYR A 149 -2.41 7.95 -4.44
CA TYR A 149 -1.67 7.26 -5.49
C TYR A 149 -1.91 5.75 -5.44
N TRP A 150 -1.57 5.07 -6.51
CA TRP A 150 -1.39 3.63 -6.55
C TRP A 150 -0.04 3.27 -7.16
N GLY A 151 0.53 2.17 -6.68
CA GLY A 151 1.83 1.68 -7.12
C GLY A 151 1.75 0.92 -8.43
N SER A 152 2.82 0.96 -9.21
CA SER A 152 2.94 0.17 -10.42
C SER A 152 2.86 -1.33 -10.13
N PRO A 153 2.35 -2.12 -11.08
CA PRO A 153 2.36 -3.57 -10.96
C PRO A 153 3.80 -4.13 -11.00
N PRO A 154 4.00 -5.38 -10.55
CA PRO A 154 5.28 -6.06 -10.70
C PRO A 154 5.80 -5.97 -12.13
N VAL A 155 7.12 -5.76 -12.27
CA VAL A 155 7.77 -5.54 -13.57
C VAL A 155 7.80 -6.78 -14.46
N SER A 156 7.61 -7.98 -13.89
CA SER A 156 7.58 -9.23 -14.65
C SER A 156 6.24 -9.95 -14.55
N VAL A 157 5.85 -10.60 -15.65
CA VAL A 157 4.64 -11.45 -15.70
C VAL A 157 4.74 -12.62 -14.72
N SER A 158 5.93 -13.18 -14.52
CA SER A 158 6.15 -14.27 -13.57
C SER A 158 5.95 -13.83 -12.12
N ALA A 159 6.49 -12.67 -11.74
CA ALA A 159 6.26 -12.11 -10.40
C ALA A 159 4.78 -11.78 -10.19
N TRP A 160 4.13 -11.19 -11.19
CA TRP A 160 2.68 -10.94 -11.16
C TRP A 160 1.87 -12.22 -10.93
N ASP A 161 2.16 -13.30 -11.70
CA ASP A 161 1.44 -14.56 -11.56
C ASP A 161 1.72 -15.20 -10.19
N GLN A 162 2.97 -15.16 -9.71
CA GLN A 162 3.33 -15.70 -8.40
C GLN A 162 2.62 -14.97 -7.25
N VAL A 163 2.62 -13.65 -7.23
CA VAL A 163 1.88 -12.87 -6.20
C VAL A 163 0.38 -13.19 -6.21
N ASN A 164 -0.21 -13.42 -7.39
CA ASN A 164 -1.60 -13.85 -7.46
C ASN A 164 -1.80 -15.28 -6.91
N ARG A 165 -0.87 -16.22 -7.16
CA ARG A 165 -0.93 -17.58 -6.57
C ARG A 165 -0.79 -17.53 -5.05
N ASP A 166 0.16 -16.74 -4.56
CA ASP A 166 0.35 -16.52 -3.13
C ASP A 166 -0.92 -15.95 -2.46
N ALA A 167 -1.58 -14.98 -3.12
CA ALA A 167 -2.84 -14.44 -2.63
C ALA A 167 -3.93 -15.51 -2.51
N MET A 168 -3.99 -16.44 -3.45
CA MET A 168 -4.96 -17.54 -3.40
C MET A 168 -4.59 -18.58 -2.33
N GLU A 169 -3.30 -18.87 -2.16
CA GLU A 169 -2.82 -19.73 -1.07
C GLU A 169 -3.17 -19.14 0.30
N LEU A 170 -2.95 -17.84 0.50
CA LEU A 170 -3.32 -17.14 1.72
C LEU A 170 -4.83 -17.17 1.95
N LEU A 171 -5.65 -16.85 0.94
CA LEU A 171 -7.11 -16.85 1.04
C LEU A 171 -7.72 -18.24 1.24
N SER A 172 -6.99 -19.33 1.00
CA SER A 172 -7.43 -20.69 1.33
C SER A 172 -7.28 -21.04 2.81
N ARG A 173 -6.63 -20.19 3.60
CA ARG A 173 -6.46 -20.37 5.05
C ARG A 173 -7.74 -19.95 5.80
N PRO A 174 -8.08 -20.62 6.92
CA PRO A 174 -9.30 -20.32 7.68
C PRO A 174 -9.26 -18.98 8.44
N ASP A 175 -8.06 -18.42 8.66
CA ASP A 175 -7.81 -17.15 9.34
C ASP A 175 -7.82 -15.94 8.40
N TYR A 176 -8.00 -16.17 7.07
CA TYR A 176 -8.04 -15.11 6.07
C TYR A 176 -9.47 -14.80 5.59
N MET A 177 -9.66 -13.54 5.30
CA MET A 177 -10.86 -13.03 4.62
C MET A 177 -10.51 -12.10 3.46
N VAL A 178 -11.49 -11.77 2.64
CA VAL A 178 -11.33 -10.83 1.54
C VAL A 178 -11.71 -9.43 2.02
N GLY A 179 -10.73 -8.53 2.05
CA GLY A 179 -10.95 -7.09 2.25
C GLY A 179 -10.72 -6.33 0.94
N SER A 180 -11.45 -5.27 0.68
CA SER A 180 -11.24 -4.45 -0.52
C SER A 180 -10.19 -3.38 -0.34
N ASP A 181 -10.01 -2.89 0.87
CA ASP A 181 -9.13 -1.74 1.20
C ASP A 181 -9.35 -0.57 0.22
N SER A 182 -10.62 -0.30 -0.07
CA SER A 182 -11.04 0.61 -1.14
C SER A 182 -10.77 2.07 -0.81
N ILE A 183 -10.18 2.81 -1.74
CA ILE A 183 -10.07 4.27 -1.73
C ILE A 183 -10.68 4.78 -3.05
N PRO A 184 -12.01 4.94 -3.14
CA PRO A 184 -12.71 5.29 -4.38
C PRO A 184 -12.71 6.80 -4.60
N LEU A 185 -11.53 7.43 -4.53
CA LEU A 185 -11.34 8.87 -4.74
C LEU A 185 -10.67 9.14 -6.09
N GLY A 186 -11.02 10.27 -6.70
CA GLY A 186 -10.46 10.74 -7.96
C GLY A 186 -11.01 10.00 -9.18
N ASN A 187 -10.46 10.34 -10.35
CA ASN A 187 -10.86 9.78 -11.63
C ASN A 187 -10.12 8.49 -11.99
N TYR A 188 -9.03 8.18 -11.26
CA TYR A 188 -8.20 6.99 -11.47
C TYR A 188 -8.07 6.14 -10.21
N PRO A 189 -9.18 5.74 -9.55
CA PRO A 189 -9.10 4.92 -8.36
C PRO A 189 -8.50 3.55 -8.70
N HIS A 190 -7.77 2.97 -7.74
CA HIS A 190 -7.21 1.64 -7.89
C HIS A 190 -8.33 0.62 -8.19
N PRO A 191 -8.16 -0.32 -9.16
CA PRO A 191 -9.20 -1.29 -9.56
C PRO A 191 -9.80 -2.12 -8.42
N ARG A 192 -9.10 -2.25 -7.28
CA ARG A 192 -9.63 -2.94 -6.08
C ARG A 192 -10.90 -2.31 -5.54
N ALA A 193 -11.14 -1.03 -5.82
CA ALA A 193 -12.35 -0.32 -5.41
C ALA A 193 -13.63 -1.00 -5.91
N TYR A 194 -13.58 -1.58 -7.10
CA TYR A 194 -14.74 -2.17 -7.77
C TYR A 194 -14.59 -3.67 -8.04
N GLY A 195 -13.34 -4.13 -8.20
CA GLY A 195 -13.04 -5.46 -8.72
C GLY A 195 -12.63 -6.51 -7.68
N THR A 196 -12.45 -6.16 -6.41
CA THR A 196 -11.93 -7.09 -5.40
C THR A 196 -12.74 -8.38 -5.34
N PHE A 197 -14.02 -8.31 -5.04
CA PHE A 197 -14.87 -9.49 -4.87
C PHE A 197 -15.17 -10.21 -6.21
N PRO A 198 -15.57 -9.51 -7.29
CA PRO A 198 -15.80 -10.17 -8.57
C PRO A 198 -14.55 -10.86 -9.12
N ARG A 199 -13.36 -10.33 -8.87
CA ARG A 199 -12.08 -10.91 -9.32
C ARG A 199 -11.80 -12.27 -8.68
N ILE A 200 -12.12 -12.45 -7.40
CA ILE A 200 -11.98 -13.74 -6.70
C ILE A 200 -12.83 -14.79 -7.41
N ILE A 201 -14.12 -14.53 -7.56
CA ILE A 201 -15.08 -15.49 -8.14
C ILE A 201 -14.83 -15.69 -9.64
N GLY A 202 -14.73 -14.58 -10.38
CA GLY A 202 -14.69 -14.61 -11.84
C GLY A 202 -13.35 -15.04 -12.43
N ARG A 203 -12.25 -14.56 -11.88
CA ARG A 203 -10.91 -14.80 -12.44
C ARG A 203 -10.11 -15.83 -11.65
N PHE A 204 -9.99 -15.65 -10.35
CA PHE A 204 -9.09 -16.47 -9.55
C PHE A 204 -9.61 -17.88 -9.34
N GLN A 205 -10.87 -18.02 -8.97
CA GLN A 205 -11.47 -19.34 -8.85
C GLN A 205 -11.38 -20.13 -10.15
N ARG A 206 -11.68 -19.52 -11.30
CA ARG A 206 -11.63 -20.19 -12.61
C ARG A 206 -10.21 -20.48 -13.07
N LYS A 207 -9.24 -19.60 -12.79
CA LYS A 207 -7.86 -19.77 -13.25
C LYS A 207 -7.07 -20.73 -12.35
N TYR A 208 -7.20 -20.56 -11.03
CA TYR A 208 -6.36 -21.28 -10.07
C TYR A 208 -7.06 -22.46 -9.40
N ASN A 209 -8.37 -22.42 -9.30
CA ASN A 209 -9.22 -23.49 -8.73
C ASN A 209 -8.74 -23.99 -7.35
N VAL A 210 -8.34 -23.05 -6.47
CA VAL A 210 -7.76 -23.35 -5.15
C VAL A 210 -8.77 -23.23 -4.00
N MET A 211 -9.94 -22.65 -4.26
CA MET A 211 -11.01 -22.50 -3.29
C MET A 211 -12.31 -23.12 -3.81
N LYS A 212 -13.13 -23.64 -2.89
CA LYS A 212 -14.51 -23.99 -3.19
C LYS A 212 -15.39 -22.75 -3.07
N LEU A 213 -16.50 -22.71 -3.79
CA LEU A 213 -17.46 -21.60 -3.73
C LEU A 213 -18.59 -21.86 -2.72
N GLU A 214 -18.43 -22.89 -1.89
CA GLU A 214 -19.39 -23.31 -0.86
C GLU A 214 -19.05 -22.66 0.48
#